data_1b721318a0f3b88209af3c2c2bc8848f
#
_entry.id   1b721318a0f3b88209af3c2c2bc8848f
#
_cell.length_a   1.000
_cell.length_b   1.000
_cell.length_c   1.000
_cell.angle_alpha   90.00
_cell.angle_beta   90.00
_cell.angle_gamma   90.00
#
_symmetry.space_group_name_H-M   'P 1'
#
loop_
_entity.id
_entity.type
_entity.pdbx_description
1 polymer ?
#
loop_
_entity_poly.entity_id
_entity_poly.type
_entity_poly.pdbx_seq_one_letter_code
_entity_poly.pdbx_strand_id
1 'polypeptide(L)'
;MFTIRIADTFIQINERYQYIKQYCRNYIVDDVTPELVIKVSDEEINAEQSDEYVCSPDYLETLAVYRKICERLVDKGIILVHSSVLMVDGEAVMFLAPSGTGK
;
A
#
# COMPACT_ATOMS: atom_id res chain seq x y z
N MET A 1 -11.67 10.55 4.73
CA MET A 1 -10.81 10.31 3.57
C MET A 1 -9.53 11.13 3.66
N PHE A 2 -8.48 10.64 3.02
CA PHE A 2 -7.19 11.33 2.97
C PHE A 2 -6.49 10.97 1.65
N THR A 3 -5.50 11.78 1.28
CA THR A 3 -4.77 11.58 0.02
C THR A 3 -3.30 11.35 0.32
N ILE A 4 -2.72 10.37 -0.35
CA ILE A 4 -1.29 10.05 -0.24
C ILE A 4 -0.62 10.22 -1.60
N ARG A 5 0.70 10.39 -1.56
CA ARG A 5 1.54 10.41 -2.76
C ARG A 5 2.47 9.20 -2.74
N ILE A 6 2.32 8.34 -3.74
CA ILE A 6 3.19 7.17 -3.94
C ILE A 6 3.51 7.07 -5.44
N ALA A 7 4.78 6.85 -5.78
CA ALA A 7 5.26 6.72 -7.15
C ALA A 7 4.77 7.88 -8.04
N ASP A 8 4.88 9.10 -7.53
CA ASP A 8 4.41 10.33 -8.17
C ASP A 8 2.92 10.31 -8.54
N THR A 9 2.14 9.48 -7.86
CA THR A 9 0.70 9.35 -8.06
C THR A 9 -0.05 9.79 -6.81
N PHE A 10 -1.05 10.65 -6.97
CA PHE A 10 -1.92 11.08 -5.86
C PHE A 10 -3.10 10.12 -5.74
N ILE A 11 -3.22 9.49 -4.59
CA ILE A 11 -4.22 8.45 -4.31
C ILE A 11 -5.08 8.87 -3.14
N GLN A 12 -6.38 9.03 -3.37
CA GLN A 12 -7.34 9.27 -2.29
C GLN A 12 -7.79 7.93 -1.73
N ILE A 13 -7.74 7.80 -0.42
CA ILE A 13 -8.20 6.61 0.29
C ILE A 13 -9.44 6.98 1.11
N ASN A 14 -10.54 6.27 0.87
CA ASN A 14 -11.78 6.41 1.63
C ASN A 14 -11.80 5.35 2.72
N GLU A 15 -11.18 5.67 3.86
CA GLU A 15 -11.02 4.74 4.97
C GLU A 15 -12.29 4.56 5.80
N ARG A 16 -12.39 3.42 6.48
CA ARG A 16 -13.40 3.15 7.52
C ARG A 16 -12.80 3.31 8.91
N TYR A 17 -11.51 2.95 9.06
CA TYR A 17 -10.82 2.93 10.35
C TYR A 17 -9.64 3.89 10.34
N GLN A 18 -9.26 4.35 11.53
CA GLN A 18 -8.15 5.29 11.67
C GLN A 18 -6.76 4.65 11.49
N TYR A 19 -6.68 3.35 11.64
CA TYR A 19 -5.39 2.63 11.57
C TYR A 19 -4.66 2.90 10.27
N ILE A 20 -5.35 2.79 9.12
CA ILE A 20 -4.70 2.98 7.82
C ILE A 20 -4.18 4.41 7.64
N LYS A 21 -4.89 5.40 8.17
CA LYS A 21 -4.44 6.78 8.09
C LYS A 21 -3.14 6.98 8.87
N GLN A 22 -3.04 6.40 10.06
CA GLN A 22 -1.82 6.44 10.86
C GLN A 22 -0.68 5.69 10.17
N TYR A 23 -1.00 4.56 9.56
CA TYR A 23 -0.02 3.76 8.81
C TYR A 23 0.57 4.55 7.64
N CYS A 24 -0.25 5.34 6.95
CA CYS A 24 0.15 6.12 5.79
C CYS A 24 0.64 7.53 6.13
N ARG A 25 0.81 7.88 7.40
CA ARG A 25 1.06 9.26 7.85
C ARG A 25 2.21 9.98 7.13
N ASN A 26 3.25 9.26 6.76
CA ASN A 26 4.42 9.85 6.12
C ASN A 26 4.21 10.15 4.63
N TYR A 27 3.10 9.69 4.07
CA TYR A 27 2.78 9.84 2.64
C TYR A 27 1.62 10.79 2.39
N ILE A 28 0.99 11.30 3.45
CA ILE A 28 -0.19 12.15 3.33
C ILE A 28 0.21 13.50 2.73
N VAL A 29 -0.58 13.94 1.76
CA VAL A 29 -0.44 15.25 1.11
C VAL A 29 -1.79 15.95 1.10
N ASP A 30 -1.76 17.29 1.13
CA ASP A 30 -2.95 18.12 1.13
C ASP A 30 -3.01 18.97 -0.14
N ASP A 31 -4.19 19.51 -0.42
CA ASP A 31 -4.41 20.47 -1.51
C ASP A 31 -3.99 19.97 -2.89
N VAL A 32 -4.21 18.68 -3.14
CA VAL A 32 -3.91 18.05 -4.44
C VAL A 32 -5.17 17.37 -4.99
N THR A 33 -5.23 17.24 -6.33
CA THR A 33 -6.30 16.51 -6.99
C THR A 33 -5.88 15.04 -7.14
N PRO A 34 -6.62 14.09 -6.57
CA PRO A 34 -6.25 12.68 -6.67
C PRO A 34 -6.46 12.14 -8.09
N GLU A 35 -5.54 11.30 -8.53
CA GLU A 35 -5.63 10.58 -9.79
C GLU A 35 -6.38 9.26 -9.63
N LEU A 36 -6.28 8.65 -8.46
CA LEU A 36 -6.96 7.40 -8.11
C LEU A 36 -7.78 7.59 -6.83
N VAL A 37 -8.93 6.92 -6.77
CA VAL A 37 -9.75 6.86 -5.56
C VAL A 37 -9.90 5.40 -5.17
N ILE A 38 -9.48 5.08 -3.95
CA ILE A 38 -9.48 3.71 -3.42
C ILE A 38 -10.53 3.61 -2.31
N LYS A 39 -11.46 2.70 -2.52
CA LYS A 39 -12.46 2.32 -1.52
C LYS A 39 -12.62 0.81 -1.58
N VAL A 40 -12.61 0.16 -0.42
CA VAL A 40 -12.77 -1.29 -0.35
C VAL A 40 -14.12 -1.66 0.24
N SER A 41 -14.69 -2.76 -0.25
CA SER A 41 -15.96 -3.30 0.22
C SER A 41 -15.73 -4.23 1.42
N ASP A 42 -16.83 -4.56 2.12
CA ASP A 42 -16.78 -5.55 3.20
C ASP A 42 -16.27 -6.90 2.72
N GLU A 43 -16.68 -7.32 1.52
CA GLU A 43 -16.20 -8.58 0.93
C GLU A 43 -14.69 -8.54 0.68
N GLU A 44 -14.18 -7.42 0.18
CA GLU A 44 -12.74 -7.27 -0.07
C GLU A 44 -11.94 -7.30 1.24
N ILE A 45 -12.46 -6.67 2.29
CA ILE A 45 -11.81 -6.69 3.62
C ILE A 45 -11.83 -8.10 4.18
N ASN A 46 -12.96 -8.79 4.12
CA ASN A 46 -13.09 -10.14 4.65
C ASN A 46 -12.24 -11.16 3.88
N ALA A 47 -12.04 -10.94 2.58
CA ALA A 47 -11.19 -11.80 1.76
C ALA A 47 -9.72 -11.79 2.18
N GLU A 48 -9.28 -10.76 2.91
CA GLU A 48 -7.90 -10.68 3.42
C GLU A 48 -7.69 -11.53 4.68
N GLN A 49 -8.76 -12.06 5.29
CA GLN A 49 -8.62 -12.88 6.49
C GLN A 49 -7.91 -14.19 6.17
N SER A 50 -6.83 -14.46 6.90
CA SER A 50 -6.08 -15.71 6.80
C SER A 50 -6.62 -16.75 7.79
N ASP A 51 -6.55 -18.03 7.43
CA ASP A 51 -6.87 -19.13 8.33
C ASP A 51 -5.82 -19.29 9.44
N GLU A 52 -4.62 -18.76 9.24
CA GLU A 52 -3.51 -18.87 10.19
C GLU A 52 -3.58 -17.85 11.32
N TYR A 53 -4.13 -16.68 11.04
CA TYR A 53 -4.14 -15.57 12.00
C TYR A 53 -5.52 -14.93 12.06
N VAL A 54 -5.93 -14.55 13.26
CA VAL A 54 -7.10 -13.71 13.45
C VAL A 54 -6.63 -12.26 13.47
N CYS A 55 -7.04 -11.50 12.47
CA CYS A 55 -6.65 -10.09 12.32
C CYS A 55 -7.83 -9.18 12.66
N SER A 56 -7.53 -8.01 13.20
CA SER A 56 -8.54 -6.98 13.46
C SER A 56 -9.07 -6.39 12.14
N PRO A 57 -10.34 -5.93 12.10
CA PRO A 57 -10.90 -5.35 10.88
C PRO A 57 -10.12 -4.17 10.32
N ASP A 58 -9.54 -3.33 11.16
CA ASP A 58 -8.73 -2.19 10.74
C ASP A 58 -7.44 -2.62 10.04
N TYR A 59 -6.81 -3.69 10.51
CA TYR A 59 -5.64 -4.26 9.85
C TYR A 59 -6.03 -4.90 8.51
N LEU A 60 -7.15 -5.62 8.46
CA LEU A 60 -7.66 -6.21 7.23
C LEU A 60 -7.96 -5.15 6.17
N GLU A 61 -8.53 -4.01 6.58
CA GLU A 61 -8.75 -2.89 5.66
C GLU A 61 -7.43 -2.41 5.06
N THR A 62 -6.38 -2.31 5.88
CA THR A 62 -5.05 -1.90 5.39
C THR A 62 -4.54 -2.84 4.31
N LEU A 63 -4.70 -4.15 4.50
CA LEU A 63 -4.28 -5.15 3.51
C LEU A 63 -5.10 -5.03 2.22
N ALA A 64 -6.42 -4.86 2.33
CA ALA A 64 -7.29 -4.74 1.17
C ALA A 64 -7.00 -3.47 0.36
N VAL A 65 -6.78 -2.35 1.04
CA VAL A 65 -6.40 -1.09 0.39
C VAL A 65 -5.05 -1.22 -0.31
N TYR A 66 -4.06 -1.81 0.35
CA TYR A 66 -2.74 -2.05 -0.23
C TYR A 66 -2.84 -2.87 -1.52
N ARG A 67 -3.59 -3.97 -1.48
CA ARG A 67 -3.81 -4.82 -2.66
C ARG A 67 -4.43 -4.02 -3.81
N LYS A 68 -5.46 -3.24 -3.52
CA LYS A 68 -6.17 -2.46 -4.52
C LYS A 68 -5.29 -1.38 -5.14
N ILE A 69 -4.46 -0.73 -4.32
CA ILE A 69 -3.47 0.25 -4.82
C ILE A 69 -2.50 -0.43 -5.78
N CYS A 70 -1.98 -1.61 -5.41
CA CYS A 70 -1.06 -2.36 -6.27
C CYS A 70 -1.70 -2.70 -7.62
N GLU A 71 -2.95 -3.18 -7.61
CA GLU A 71 -3.69 -3.51 -8.83
C GLU A 71 -3.88 -2.29 -9.74
N ARG A 72 -4.22 -1.15 -9.15
CA ARG A 72 -4.45 0.08 -9.92
C ARG A 72 -3.13 0.67 -10.46
N LEU A 73 -2.04 0.55 -9.72
CA LEU A 73 -0.73 1.03 -10.16
C LEU A 73 -0.19 0.20 -11.33
N VAL A 74 -0.49 -1.09 -11.38
CA VAL A 74 -0.10 -1.95 -12.52
C VAL A 74 -0.69 -1.42 -13.83
N ASP A 75 -1.91 -0.91 -13.81
CA ASP A 75 -2.54 -0.30 -14.99
C ASP A 75 -1.78 0.94 -15.49
N LYS A 76 -0.97 1.55 -14.65
CA LYS A 76 -0.10 2.69 -14.99
C LYS A 76 1.34 2.27 -15.29
N GLY A 77 1.61 0.97 -15.36
CA GLY A 77 2.95 0.45 -15.59
C GLY A 77 3.86 0.51 -14.37
N ILE A 78 3.29 0.61 -13.16
CA ILE A 78 4.03 0.69 -11.89
C ILE A 78 3.81 -0.60 -11.12
N ILE A 79 4.91 -1.23 -10.68
CA ILE A 79 4.83 -2.42 -9.82
C ILE A 79 5.45 -2.12 -8.45
N LEU A 80 4.88 -2.73 -7.41
CA LEU A 80 5.41 -2.64 -6.06
C LEU A 80 6.35 -3.81 -5.82
N VAL A 81 7.55 -3.50 -5.32
CA VAL A 81 8.58 -4.50 -5.05
C VAL A 81 9.02 -4.38 -3.60
N HIS A 82 8.97 -5.51 -2.88
CA HIS A 82 9.53 -5.60 -1.53
C HIS A 82 10.97 -6.10 -1.64
N SER A 83 11.92 -5.22 -1.36
CA SER A 83 13.34 -5.55 -1.50
C SER A 83 14.19 -4.72 -0.55
N SER A 84 15.43 -5.15 -0.36
CA SER A 84 16.46 -4.30 0.22
C SER A 84 17.10 -3.46 -0.88
N VAL A 85 17.35 -2.18 -0.61
CA VAL A 85 17.93 -1.26 -1.60
C VAL A 85 19.16 -0.59 -0.99
N LEU A 86 20.24 -0.60 -1.73
CA LEU A 86 21.46 0.13 -1.37
C LEU A 86 21.81 1.13 -2.45
N MET A 87 22.34 2.28 -2.02
CA MET A 87 22.87 3.28 -2.95
C MET A 87 24.36 3.05 -3.14
N VAL A 88 24.78 2.79 -4.39
CA VAL A 88 26.18 2.56 -4.74
C VAL A 88 26.53 3.46 -5.92
N ASP A 89 27.52 4.32 -5.75
CA ASP A 89 28.00 5.25 -6.79
C ASP A 89 26.87 6.05 -7.46
N GLY A 90 25.90 6.50 -6.65
CA GLY A 90 24.76 7.28 -7.14
C GLY A 90 23.65 6.46 -7.78
N GLU A 91 23.76 5.15 -7.82
CA GLU A 91 22.73 4.26 -8.36
C GLU A 91 22.10 3.41 -7.26
N ALA A 92 20.80 3.15 -7.39
CA ALA A 92 20.07 2.28 -6.48
C ALA A 92 20.19 0.83 -6.95
N VAL A 93 20.65 -0.05 -6.06
CA VAL A 93 20.76 -1.50 -6.33
C VAL A 93 19.75 -2.22 -5.45
N MET A 94 18.84 -2.97 -6.07
CA MET A 94 17.84 -3.78 -5.39
C MET A 94 18.28 -5.23 -5.28
N PHE A 95 18.04 -5.81 -4.10
CA PHE A 95 18.30 -7.23 -3.85
C PHE A 95 16.95 -7.96 -3.75
N LEU A 96 16.67 -8.82 -4.72
CA LEU A 96 15.44 -9.59 -4.79
C LEU A 96 15.72 -11.04 -4.42
N ALA A 97 14.96 -11.56 -3.46
CA ALA A 97 15.11 -12.94 -2.99
C ALA A 97 13.79 -13.42 -2.37
N PRO A 98 13.60 -14.74 -2.22
CA PRO A 98 12.46 -15.26 -1.50
C PRO A 98 12.38 -14.69 -0.08
N SER A 99 11.16 -14.52 0.43
CA SER A 99 10.90 -14.00 1.77
C SER A 99 11.64 -14.84 2.82
N GLY A 100 12.31 -14.16 3.74
CA GLY A 100 13.09 -14.82 4.80
C GLY A 100 14.55 -15.09 4.46
N THR A 101 14.99 -14.85 3.23
CA THR A 101 16.40 -14.95 2.85
C THR A 101 17.22 -13.90 3.62
N GLY A 102 18.28 -14.31 4.25
CA GLY A 102 19.16 -13.42 5.01
C GLY A 102 18.77 -13.22 6.48
N LYS A 103 17.79 -13.94 6.97
CA LYS A 103 17.45 -13.97 8.40
C LYS A 103 18.33 -14.88 9.22
#